data_36da07de2f800846d273f6a6669bbc17
#
_entry.id   36da07de2f800846d273f6a6669bbc17
#
_cell.length_a   1.000
_cell.length_b   1.000
_cell.length_c   1.000
_cell.angle_alpha   90.00
_cell.angle_beta   90.00
_cell.angle_gamma   90.00
#
_symmetry.space_group_name_H-M   'P 1'
#
loop_
_entity.id
_entity.type
_entity.pdbx_description
1 polymer ?
#
loop_
_entity_poly.entity_id
_entity_poly.type
_entity_poly.pdbx_seq_one_letter_code
_entity_poly.pdbx_strand_id
1 'polypeptide(L)'
;MAGYTKLFASILDSTIWRESDNTRILWITMLAMAGKDGVVESSVPGLADRARLSREATDAGLAALMSPDADSRTKAHAGRRIEVVEGGWLILNHAYYRAKLGVEERRAYQREGQRDYRLKKKARRTAAQVRAAEGRGEAAYVAASNGGATDEQAMGEAERARE
;
A
#
# COMPACT_ATOMS: atom_id res chain seq x y z
N MET A 1 1.07 -22.45 -3.13
CA MET A 1 0.14 -21.32 -2.90
C MET A 1 0.80 -20.06 -3.40
N ALA A 2 0.17 -19.34 -4.32
CA ALA A 2 0.61 -18.00 -4.72
C ALA A 2 0.04 -17.02 -3.70
N GLY A 3 0.90 -16.45 -2.86
CA GLY A 3 0.52 -15.47 -1.85
C GLY A 3 1.67 -14.49 -1.64
N TYR A 4 1.38 -13.33 -1.08
CA TYR A 4 2.38 -12.36 -0.67
C TYR A 4 2.15 -11.97 0.79
N THR A 5 3.24 -11.64 1.50
CA THR A 5 3.18 -11.13 2.86
C THR A 5 3.57 -9.66 2.85
N LYS A 6 2.69 -8.80 3.36
CA LYS A 6 2.98 -7.37 3.54
C LYS A 6 3.77 -7.16 4.82
N LEU A 7 4.89 -6.46 4.72
CA LEU A 7 5.66 -5.99 5.87
C LEU A 7 5.45 -4.49 6.05
N PHE A 8 5.25 -4.06 7.30
CA PHE A 8 5.25 -2.64 7.61
C PHE A 8 6.68 -2.11 7.62
N ALA A 9 6.92 -0.96 6.98
CA ALA A 9 8.24 -0.31 7.02
C ALA A 9 8.74 -0.03 8.45
N SER A 10 7.82 0.13 9.42
CA SER A 10 8.14 0.29 10.83
C SER A 10 8.87 -0.91 11.48
N ILE A 11 9.02 -2.02 10.75
CA ILE A 11 9.87 -3.13 11.22
C ILE A 11 11.34 -2.68 11.34
N LEU A 12 11.78 -1.76 10.48
CA LEU A 12 13.13 -1.22 10.49
C LEU A 12 13.44 -0.41 11.76
N ASP A 13 12.40 0.18 12.38
CA ASP A 13 12.51 0.92 13.64
C ASP A 13 12.23 0.06 14.87
N SER A 14 12.00 -1.24 14.67
CA SER A 14 11.73 -2.18 15.75
C SER A 14 13.03 -2.76 16.31
N THR A 15 13.03 -3.11 17.59
CA THR A 15 14.17 -3.78 18.25
C THR A 15 14.57 -5.08 17.58
N ILE A 16 13.65 -5.77 16.88
CA ILE A 16 13.99 -6.94 16.06
C ILE A 16 15.07 -6.65 15.01
N TRP A 17 15.14 -5.41 14.52
CA TRP A 17 16.12 -5.03 13.50
C TRP A 17 17.54 -4.89 14.05
N ARG A 18 17.70 -4.88 15.38
CA ARG A 18 18.99 -4.91 16.09
C ARG A 18 19.49 -6.32 16.37
N GLU A 19 18.63 -7.32 16.18
CA GLU A 19 19.00 -8.72 16.34
C GLU A 19 19.94 -9.19 15.24
N SER A 20 20.54 -10.38 15.46
CA SER A 20 21.41 -11.01 14.47
C SER A 20 20.70 -11.22 13.13
N ASP A 21 21.49 -11.32 12.04
CA ASP A 21 20.95 -11.57 10.71
C ASP A 21 20.11 -12.84 10.68
N ASN A 22 20.56 -13.89 11.35
CA ASN A 22 19.84 -15.16 11.45
C ASN A 22 18.47 -14.98 12.14
N THR A 23 18.42 -14.23 13.22
CA THR A 23 17.16 -13.95 13.94
C THR A 23 16.21 -13.12 13.08
N ARG A 24 16.73 -12.14 12.33
CA ARG A 24 15.92 -11.32 11.39
C ARG A 24 15.36 -12.16 10.23
N ILE A 25 16.19 -13.03 9.64
CA ILE A 25 15.76 -13.94 8.58
C ILE A 25 14.70 -14.90 9.11
N LEU A 26 14.93 -15.50 10.28
CA LEU A 26 13.98 -16.37 10.94
C LEU A 26 12.63 -15.66 11.15
N TRP A 27 12.67 -14.44 11.68
CA TRP A 27 11.46 -13.65 11.94
C TRP A 27 10.66 -13.37 10.68
N ILE A 28 11.32 -12.94 9.59
CA ILE A 28 10.65 -12.69 8.30
C ILE A 28 10.06 -13.98 7.74
N THR A 29 10.78 -15.11 7.87
CA THR A 29 10.29 -16.43 7.45
C THR A 29 9.03 -16.81 8.22
N MET A 30 9.01 -16.62 9.53
CA MET A 30 7.83 -16.88 10.38
C MET A 30 6.65 -15.99 9.98
N LEU A 31 6.88 -14.70 9.72
CA LEU A 31 5.84 -13.79 9.24
C LEU A 31 5.25 -14.22 7.89
N ALA A 32 6.08 -14.77 6.99
CA ALA A 32 5.64 -15.27 5.70
C ALA A 32 4.86 -16.60 5.80
N MET A 33 5.14 -17.39 6.83
CA MET A 33 4.49 -18.68 7.09
C MET A 33 3.21 -18.55 7.91
N ALA A 34 3.04 -17.46 8.66
CA ALA A 34 1.93 -17.27 9.60
C ALA A 34 0.56 -17.40 8.92
N GLY A 35 -0.29 -18.21 9.51
CA GLY A 35 -1.70 -18.36 9.15
C GLY A 35 -2.51 -17.10 9.45
N LYS A 36 -3.80 -17.17 9.16
CA LYS A 36 -4.75 -16.06 9.43
C LYS A 36 -4.89 -15.72 10.91
N ASP A 37 -4.68 -16.69 11.74
CA ASP A 37 -4.70 -16.66 13.22
C ASP A 37 -3.36 -16.25 13.83
N GLY A 38 -2.31 -16.13 13.02
CA GLY A 38 -0.97 -15.81 13.47
C GLY A 38 -0.14 -17.01 13.92
N VAL A 39 -0.65 -18.23 13.72
CA VAL A 39 0.09 -19.44 14.04
C VAL A 39 1.04 -19.81 12.91
N VAL A 40 2.26 -20.15 13.27
CA VAL A 40 3.30 -20.70 12.40
C VAL A 40 3.39 -22.19 12.67
N GLU A 41 2.70 -22.99 11.88
CA GLU A 41 2.71 -24.45 12.00
C GLU A 41 4.00 -25.01 11.40
N SER A 42 4.91 -25.47 12.25
CA SER A 42 6.17 -26.10 11.84
C SER A 42 6.87 -26.77 13.02
N SER A 43 7.73 -27.74 12.72
CA SER A 43 8.77 -28.20 13.62
C SER A 43 10.01 -27.33 13.53
N VAL A 44 10.92 -27.39 14.51
CA VAL A 44 12.19 -26.65 14.45
C VAL A 44 13.01 -26.98 13.19
N PRO A 45 13.21 -28.27 12.81
CA PRO A 45 13.88 -28.61 11.56
C PRO A 45 13.17 -28.04 10.32
N GLY A 46 11.84 -28.14 10.26
CA GLY A 46 11.08 -27.62 9.14
C GLY A 46 11.17 -26.10 9.01
N LEU A 47 11.24 -25.39 10.13
CA LEU A 47 11.45 -23.94 10.14
C LEU A 47 12.87 -23.56 9.73
N ALA A 48 13.89 -24.33 10.20
CA ALA A 48 15.29 -24.16 9.82
C ALA A 48 15.47 -24.31 8.29
N ASP A 49 14.90 -25.36 7.71
CA ASP A 49 14.93 -25.60 6.27
C ASP A 49 14.31 -24.47 5.46
N ARG A 50 13.17 -23.94 5.91
CA ARG A 50 12.51 -22.83 5.22
C ARG A 50 13.27 -21.52 5.33
N ALA A 51 13.88 -21.27 6.50
CA ALA A 51 14.70 -20.08 6.74
C ALA A 51 16.09 -20.18 6.14
N ARG A 52 16.51 -21.38 5.67
CA ARG A 52 17.87 -21.68 5.22
C ARG A 52 18.93 -21.41 6.30
N LEU A 53 18.60 -21.76 7.54
CA LEU A 53 19.44 -21.60 8.71
C LEU A 53 19.87 -22.97 9.25
N SER A 54 20.99 -22.99 9.99
CA SER A 54 21.32 -24.17 10.79
C SER A 54 20.33 -24.35 11.94
N ARG A 55 20.26 -25.54 12.48
CA ARG A 55 19.40 -25.83 13.63
C ARG A 55 19.75 -24.95 14.82
N GLU A 56 21.05 -24.82 15.12
CA GLU A 56 21.57 -24.02 16.23
C GLU A 56 21.19 -22.55 16.08
N ALA A 57 21.30 -21.99 14.86
CA ALA A 57 20.90 -20.62 14.57
C ALA A 57 19.38 -20.42 14.71
N THR A 58 18.59 -21.43 14.34
CA THR A 58 17.13 -21.43 14.48
C THR A 58 16.73 -21.50 15.96
N ASP A 59 17.33 -22.39 16.74
CA ASP A 59 17.08 -22.51 18.18
C ASP A 59 17.43 -21.20 18.91
N ALA A 60 18.59 -20.60 18.59
CA ALA A 60 19.02 -19.32 19.15
C ALA A 60 18.04 -18.17 18.77
N GLY A 61 17.60 -18.11 17.51
CA GLY A 61 16.64 -17.12 17.03
C GLY A 61 15.29 -17.28 17.69
N LEU A 62 14.77 -18.50 17.85
CA LEU A 62 13.54 -18.77 18.57
C LEU A 62 13.63 -18.35 20.03
N ALA A 63 14.75 -18.65 20.71
CA ALA A 63 14.99 -18.21 22.08
C ALA A 63 14.98 -16.69 22.21
N ALA A 64 15.63 -15.96 21.29
CA ALA A 64 15.60 -14.50 21.25
C ALA A 64 14.18 -13.94 21.05
N LEU A 65 13.40 -14.53 20.15
CA LEU A 65 12.02 -14.09 19.86
C LEU A 65 11.04 -14.38 21.02
N MET A 66 11.29 -15.40 21.81
CA MET A 66 10.52 -15.76 23.01
C MET A 66 10.94 -14.97 24.26
N SER A 67 12.12 -14.37 24.25
CA SER A 67 12.63 -13.64 25.40
C SER A 67 11.94 -12.28 25.58
N PRO A 68 11.77 -11.80 26.82
CA PRO A 68 11.32 -10.44 27.08
C PRO A 68 12.24 -9.41 26.47
N ASP A 69 11.67 -8.35 25.88
CA ASP A 69 12.40 -7.25 25.27
C ASP A 69 12.03 -5.92 25.97
N ALA A 70 12.88 -5.47 26.86
CA ALA A 70 12.67 -4.26 27.65
C ALA A 70 12.66 -2.98 26.80
N ASP A 71 13.36 -3.01 25.65
CA ASP A 71 13.46 -1.87 24.72
C ASP A 71 12.30 -1.86 23.70
N SER A 72 11.46 -2.90 23.70
CA SER A 72 10.28 -2.95 22.84
C SER A 72 9.35 -1.77 23.09
N ARG A 73 8.92 -1.10 22.02
CA ARG A 73 7.88 -0.05 22.10
C ARG A 73 6.53 -0.59 22.56
N THR A 74 6.25 -1.86 22.25
CA THR A 74 5.05 -2.55 22.68
C THR A 74 5.34 -3.29 23.96
N LYS A 75 4.74 -2.85 25.08
CA LYS A 75 4.93 -3.48 26.40
C LYS A 75 4.06 -4.72 26.61
N ALA A 76 3.09 -4.97 25.74
CA ALA A 76 2.31 -6.19 25.75
C ALA A 76 3.22 -7.41 25.67
N HIS A 77 2.88 -8.46 26.40
CA HIS A 77 3.66 -9.70 26.48
C HIS A 77 5.13 -9.52 26.92
N ALA A 78 5.43 -8.45 27.67
CA ALA A 78 6.81 -8.07 28.05
C ALA A 78 7.76 -7.88 26.85
N GLY A 79 7.24 -7.48 25.69
CA GLY A 79 8.01 -7.32 24.46
C GLY A 79 8.31 -8.61 23.70
N ARG A 80 7.90 -9.78 24.22
CA ARG A 80 8.04 -11.07 23.51
C ARG A 80 7.29 -11.03 22.19
N ARG A 81 7.81 -11.74 21.20
CA ARG A 81 7.27 -11.72 19.82
C ARG A 81 6.48 -12.95 19.50
N ILE A 82 6.89 -14.09 20.07
CA ILE A 82 6.24 -15.40 19.86
C ILE A 82 6.08 -16.14 21.18
N GLU A 83 5.16 -17.11 21.19
CA GLU A 83 5.06 -18.13 22.22
C GLU A 83 4.82 -19.49 21.57
N VAL A 84 5.21 -20.56 22.29
CA VAL A 84 5.02 -21.94 21.84
C VAL A 84 3.55 -22.29 21.97
N VAL A 85 2.99 -22.89 20.93
CA VAL A 85 1.64 -23.48 20.90
C VAL A 85 1.71 -24.90 20.36
N GLU A 86 0.62 -25.63 20.43
CA GLU A 86 0.55 -26.97 19.86
C GLU A 86 0.81 -26.89 18.34
N GLY A 87 1.80 -27.64 17.87
CA GLY A 87 2.18 -27.70 16.45
C GLY A 87 3.07 -26.56 15.95
N GLY A 88 3.48 -25.60 16.80
CA GLY A 88 4.35 -24.52 16.35
C GLY A 88 4.44 -23.31 17.27
N TRP A 89 4.30 -22.10 16.71
CA TRP A 89 4.44 -20.83 17.43
C TRP A 89 3.35 -19.84 17.04
N LEU A 90 2.82 -19.13 18.04
CA LEU A 90 1.91 -18.01 17.85
C LEU A 90 2.69 -16.68 17.82
N ILE A 91 2.47 -15.87 16.81
CA ILE A 91 2.97 -14.50 16.75
C ILE A 91 2.05 -13.58 17.55
N LEU A 92 2.54 -13.08 18.69
CA LEU A 92 1.74 -12.43 19.72
C LEU A 92 1.05 -11.13 19.30
N ASN A 93 1.63 -10.38 18.39
CA ASN A 93 1.07 -9.12 17.89
C ASN A 93 0.45 -9.21 16.49
N HIS A 94 0.29 -10.43 15.96
CA HIS A 94 -0.21 -10.66 14.60
C HIS A 94 -1.59 -10.02 14.38
N ALA A 95 -2.54 -10.24 15.29
CA ALA A 95 -3.89 -9.69 15.17
C ALA A 95 -3.91 -8.15 15.08
N TYR A 96 -3.06 -7.46 15.87
CA TYR A 96 -2.93 -6.02 15.83
C TYR A 96 -2.46 -5.51 14.45
N TYR A 97 -1.39 -6.10 13.92
CA TYR A 97 -0.86 -5.68 12.61
C TYR A 97 -1.80 -6.05 11.47
N ARG A 98 -2.48 -7.18 11.57
CA ARG A 98 -3.50 -7.59 10.59
C ARG A 98 -4.68 -6.60 10.54
N ALA A 99 -5.18 -6.17 11.69
CA ALA A 99 -6.23 -5.16 11.76
C ALA A 99 -5.77 -3.81 11.18
N LYS A 100 -4.52 -3.42 11.46
CA LYS A 100 -3.90 -2.19 10.93
C LYS A 100 -3.77 -2.24 9.40
N LEU A 101 -3.38 -3.37 8.82
CA LEU A 101 -3.32 -3.56 7.36
C LEU A 101 -4.69 -3.31 6.72
N GLY A 102 -5.76 -3.89 7.25
CA GLY A 102 -7.11 -3.68 6.71
C GLY A 102 -7.59 -2.23 6.75
N VAL A 103 -7.16 -1.43 7.73
CA VAL A 103 -7.45 0.01 7.80
C VAL A 103 -6.65 0.78 6.75
N GLU A 104 -5.37 0.47 6.60
CA GLU A 104 -4.50 1.14 5.63
C GLU A 104 -4.89 0.83 4.18
N GLU A 105 -5.29 -0.40 3.89
CA GLU A 105 -5.80 -0.79 2.57
C GLU A 105 -7.07 -0.03 2.21
N ARG A 106 -8.03 0.09 3.13
CA ARG A 106 -9.24 0.90 2.93
C ARG A 106 -8.92 2.36 2.70
N ARG A 107 -7.98 2.94 3.46
CA ARG A 107 -7.53 4.33 3.27
C ARG A 107 -6.81 4.53 1.93
N ALA A 108 -5.99 3.58 1.50
CA ALA A 108 -5.33 3.62 0.20
C ALA A 108 -6.35 3.59 -0.94
N TYR A 109 -7.30 2.66 -0.90
CA TYR A 109 -8.39 2.56 -1.87
C TYR A 109 -9.23 3.85 -1.96
N GLN A 110 -9.58 4.43 -0.80
CA GLN A 110 -10.32 5.70 -0.76
C GLN A 110 -9.52 6.86 -1.38
N ARG A 111 -8.20 6.96 -1.08
CA ARG A 111 -7.33 7.99 -1.67
C ARG A 111 -7.24 7.85 -3.19
N GLU A 112 -7.10 6.64 -3.68
CA GLU A 112 -7.05 6.35 -5.12
C GLU A 112 -8.37 6.71 -5.80
N GLY A 113 -9.49 6.27 -5.26
CA GLY A 113 -10.83 6.64 -5.75
C GLY A 113 -11.07 8.15 -5.79
N GLN A 114 -10.65 8.89 -4.75
CA GLN A 114 -10.72 10.35 -4.73
C GLN A 114 -9.83 11.01 -5.78
N ARG A 115 -8.61 10.48 -6.00
CA ARG A 115 -7.70 10.97 -7.03
C ARG A 115 -8.31 10.80 -8.42
N ASP A 116 -8.84 9.62 -8.72
CA ASP A 116 -9.49 9.32 -9.99
C ASP A 116 -10.72 10.18 -10.23
N TYR A 117 -11.56 10.36 -9.21
CA TYR A 117 -12.70 11.27 -9.30
C TYR A 117 -12.27 12.70 -9.62
N ARG A 118 -11.22 13.23 -8.96
CA ARG A 118 -10.70 14.58 -9.23
C ARG A 118 -10.17 14.71 -10.66
N LEU A 119 -9.45 13.71 -11.15
CA LEU A 119 -8.94 13.68 -12.53
C LEU A 119 -10.09 13.67 -13.55
N LYS A 120 -11.08 12.81 -13.37
CA LYS A 120 -12.28 12.74 -14.23
C LYS A 120 -13.07 14.05 -14.19
N LYS A 121 -13.23 14.66 -13.02
CA LYS A 121 -13.90 15.95 -12.88
C LYS A 121 -13.15 17.07 -13.60
N LYS A 122 -11.80 17.11 -13.47
CA LYS A 122 -10.97 18.08 -14.19
C LYS A 122 -11.09 17.90 -15.70
N ALA A 123 -10.97 16.66 -16.20
CA ALA A 123 -11.10 16.37 -17.63
C ALA A 123 -12.46 16.78 -18.19
N ARG A 124 -13.57 16.50 -17.45
CA ARG A 124 -14.91 16.93 -17.84
C ARG A 124 -15.05 18.46 -17.92
N ARG A 125 -14.46 19.20 -16.96
CA ARG A 125 -14.47 20.68 -16.98
C ARG A 125 -13.70 21.22 -18.18
N THR A 126 -12.52 20.67 -18.46
CA THR A 126 -11.71 21.08 -19.64
C THR A 126 -12.47 20.79 -20.93
N ALA A 127 -13.05 19.60 -21.09
CA ALA A 127 -13.84 19.26 -22.28
C ALA A 127 -15.08 20.17 -22.44
N ALA A 128 -15.74 20.53 -21.35
CA ALA A 128 -16.86 21.47 -21.40
C ALA A 128 -16.41 22.88 -21.81
N GLN A 129 -15.25 23.34 -21.33
CA GLN A 129 -14.67 24.63 -21.73
C GLN A 129 -14.32 24.66 -23.21
N VAL A 130 -13.71 23.59 -23.72
CA VAL A 130 -13.37 23.47 -25.16
C VAL A 130 -14.64 23.53 -26.00
N ARG A 131 -15.66 22.74 -25.69
CA ARG A 131 -16.94 22.75 -26.42
C ARG A 131 -17.63 24.12 -26.39
N ALA A 132 -17.57 24.82 -25.25
CA ALA A 132 -18.15 26.14 -25.14
C ALA A 132 -17.38 27.17 -26.00
N ALA A 133 -16.05 27.07 -26.09
CA ALA A 133 -15.23 27.91 -26.95
C ALA A 133 -15.52 27.64 -28.45
N GLU A 134 -15.61 26.36 -28.81
CA GLU A 134 -15.98 25.96 -30.18
C GLU A 134 -17.36 26.50 -30.58
N GLY A 135 -18.36 26.34 -29.70
CA GLY A 135 -19.70 26.86 -29.94
C GLY A 135 -19.75 28.39 -30.05
N ARG A 136 -18.95 29.12 -29.27
CA ARG A 136 -18.84 30.60 -29.46
C ARG A 136 -18.22 30.97 -30.81
N GLY A 137 -17.18 30.25 -31.21
CA GLY A 137 -16.54 30.47 -32.50
C GLY A 137 -17.48 30.18 -33.67
N GLU A 138 -18.24 29.10 -33.62
CA GLU A 138 -19.24 28.77 -34.64
C GLU A 138 -20.36 29.83 -34.71
N ALA A 139 -20.87 30.29 -33.61
CA ALA A 139 -21.87 31.34 -33.56
C ALA A 139 -21.36 32.68 -34.12
N ALA A 140 -20.10 33.04 -33.81
CA ALA A 140 -19.49 34.25 -34.34
C ALA A 140 -19.28 34.16 -35.85
N TYR A 141 -18.85 33.02 -36.37
CA TYR A 141 -18.72 32.80 -37.83
C TYR A 141 -20.05 32.96 -38.55
N VAL A 142 -21.11 32.32 -38.06
CA VAL A 142 -22.46 32.41 -38.67
C VAL A 142 -22.98 33.86 -38.65
N ALA A 143 -22.78 34.57 -37.52
CA ALA A 143 -23.22 35.98 -37.40
C ALA A 143 -22.48 36.88 -38.38
N ALA A 144 -21.17 36.74 -38.53
CA ALA A 144 -20.35 37.51 -39.44
C ALA A 144 -20.72 37.24 -40.92
N SER A 145 -20.88 35.97 -41.28
CA SER A 145 -21.28 35.56 -42.64
C SER A 145 -22.67 36.11 -43.02
N ASN A 146 -23.63 36.06 -42.10
CA ASN A 146 -24.96 36.64 -42.31
C ASN A 146 -24.95 38.18 -42.41
N GLY A 147 -23.94 38.83 -41.81
CA GLY A 147 -23.72 40.27 -41.88
C GLY A 147 -23.00 40.73 -43.16
N GLY A 148 -22.66 39.81 -44.09
CA GLY A 148 -22.02 40.11 -45.35
C GLY A 148 -20.46 40.17 -45.29
N ALA A 149 -19.87 39.66 -44.21
CA ALA A 149 -18.41 39.52 -44.11
C ALA A 149 -17.90 38.47 -45.11
N THR A 150 -16.67 38.66 -45.60
CA THR A 150 -15.98 37.63 -46.39
C THR A 150 -15.64 36.44 -45.51
N ASP A 151 -15.45 35.24 -46.09
CA ASP A 151 -15.10 34.03 -45.34
C ASP A 151 -13.86 34.22 -44.43
N GLU A 152 -12.85 34.93 -44.91
CA GLU A 152 -11.63 35.24 -44.15
C GLU A 152 -11.93 36.14 -42.93
N GLN A 153 -12.80 37.13 -43.07
CA GLN A 153 -13.22 37.98 -41.97
C GLN A 153 -14.07 37.22 -40.95
N ALA A 154 -14.99 36.37 -41.41
CA ALA A 154 -15.82 35.53 -40.54
C ALA A 154 -14.99 34.50 -39.77
N MET A 155 -13.99 33.90 -40.39
CA MET A 155 -13.03 33.01 -39.72
C MET A 155 -12.20 33.72 -38.64
N GLY A 156 -11.74 34.93 -38.89
CA GLY A 156 -11.02 35.75 -37.92
C GLY A 156 -11.87 36.11 -36.69
N GLU A 157 -13.18 36.36 -36.86
CA GLU A 157 -14.10 36.61 -35.76
C GLU A 157 -14.39 35.33 -34.97
N ALA A 158 -14.52 34.19 -35.63
CA ALA A 158 -14.68 32.90 -35.00
C ALA A 158 -13.48 32.53 -34.10
N GLU A 159 -12.28 32.80 -34.56
CA GLU A 159 -11.05 32.53 -33.83
C GLU A 159 -10.93 33.41 -32.58
N ARG A 160 -11.20 34.69 -32.67
CA ARG A 160 -11.27 35.61 -31.52
C ARG A 160 -12.33 35.24 -30.49
N ALA A 161 -13.45 34.70 -30.93
CA ALA A 161 -14.54 34.27 -30.01
C ALA A 161 -14.22 32.98 -29.28
N ARG A 162 -13.24 32.20 -29.73
CA ARG A 162 -12.77 30.96 -29.04
C ARG A 162 -11.85 31.24 -27.89
N GLU A 163 -11.16 32.38 -27.88
CA GLU A 163 -10.30 32.81 -26.79
C GLU A 163 -11.13 33.22 -25.52
#